data_0225ce5124720a1a65a6aa97608d84b0
#
_entry.id   0225ce5124720a1a65a6aa97608d84b0
#
_cell.length_a   1.000
_cell.length_b   1.000
_cell.length_c   1.000
_cell.angle_alpha   90.00
_cell.angle_beta   90.00
_cell.angle_gamma   90.00
#
_symmetry.space_group_name_H-M   'P 1'
#
loop_
_entity.id
_entity.type
_entity.pdbx_description
1 polymer ?
#
loop_
_entity_poly.entity_id
_entity_poly.type
_entity_poly.pdbx_seq_one_letter_code
_entity_poly.pdbx_strand_id
1 'polypeptide(L)'
;MARRRAKALPKGKDEDVRTVAMLATAGIMSLVVAISVILAPIPQVGPDEGNQAPDFVSEAYSGFGWSEYRLSDNYDWDWNGSSDSNWFLIQFIDTDCPYCWIEGEEMSQLHSQWGDKVNFVTIAAQLNIPNHDSNRDEVEAFRDKTSYFGCNSDRDDCIDRPGTPHDWPYIDDGTNSILESWGLSGTPFTAILEPDGTVAWNKNKHQGEGGDGEDLPEALQRLVGGQ
;
A
#
# COMPACT_ATOMS: atom_id res chain seq x y z
N MET A 1 -59.46 22.66 67.74
CA MET A 1 -58.42 21.75 67.06
C MET A 1 -58.06 22.31 65.75
N ALA A 2 -56.87 22.94 65.66
CA ALA A 2 -56.39 23.57 64.41
C ALA A 2 -55.44 22.57 63.68
N ARG A 3 -55.83 22.12 62.46
CA ARG A 3 -54.98 21.32 61.55
C ARG A 3 -53.93 22.23 60.93
N ARG A 4 -52.65 22.00 61.28
CA ARG A 4 -51.51 22.58 60.56
C ARG A 4 -51.39 21.92 59.18
N ARG A 5 -51.56 22.68 58.13
CA ARG A 5 -51.20 22.26 56.74
C ARG A 5 -49.70 22.23 56.60
N ALA A 6 -49.16 21.07 56.25
CA ALA A 6 -47.78 20.93 55.87
C ALA A 6 -47.52 21.63 54.53
N LYS A 7 -46.52 22.52 54.50
CA LYS A 7 -46.08 23.22 53.32
C LYS A 7 -45.27 22.26 52.43
N ALA A 8 -45.72 21.96 51.23
CA ALA A 8 -44.99 21.19 50.28
C ALA A 8 -43.71 21.91 49.86
N LEU A 9 -42.60 21.24 49.90
CA LEU A 9 -41.29 21.75 49.41
C LEU A 9 -41.31 21.92 47.87
N PRO A 10 -40.66 22.95 47.36
CA PRO A 10 -40.62 23.20 45.89
C PRO A 10 -39.82 22.13 45.17
N LYS A 11 -40.47 21.47 44.23
CA LYS A 11 -39.97 20.34 43.40
C LYS A 11 -39.19 20.80 42.17
N GLY A 12 -38.41 21.86 42.28
CA GLY A 12 -37.82 22.51 41.09
C GLY A 12 -36.29 22.49 40.99
N LYS A 13 -35.56 22.21 42.06
CA LYS A 13 -34.11 22.39 42.04
C LYS A 13 -33.30 21.15 41.54
N ASP A 14 -33.83 19.94 41.67
CA ASP A 14 -33.10 18.73 41.31
C ASP A 14 -33.13 18.43 39.79
N GLU A 15 -34.20 18.83 39.08
CA GLU A 15 -34.30 18.67 37.65
C GLU A 15 -33.37 19.65 36.91
N ASP A 16 -33.26 20.92 37.38
CA ASP A 16 -32.34 21.90 36.81
C ASP A 16 -30.87 21.51 36.94
N VAL A 17 -30.50 20.93 38.11
CA VAL A 17 -29.12 20.49 38.34
C VAL A 17 -28.76 19.29 37.43
N ARG A 18 -29.68 18.36 37.20
CA ARG A 18 -29.47 17.21 36.32
C ARG A 18 -29.32 17.66 34.83
N THR A 19 -30.18 18.59 34.42
CA THR A 19 -30.14 19.12 33.05
C THR A 19 -28.85 19.90 32.79
N VAL A 20 -28.42 20.75 33.77
CA VAL A 20 -27.15 21.47 33.68
C VAL A 20 -25.95 20.51 33.64
N ALA A 21 -25.96 19.44 34.48
CA ALA A 21 -24.91 18.45 34.49
C ALA A 21 -24.83 17.69 33.15
N MET A 22 -25.98 17.28 32.57
CA MET A 22 -26.02 16.61 31.28
C MET A 22 -25.50 17.51 30.14
N LEU A 23 -25.90 18.78 30.14
CA LEU A 23 -25.41 19.72 29.12
C LEU A 23 -23.91 20.00 29.26
N ALA A 24 -23.42 20.13 30.49
CA ALA A 24 -21.99 20.32 30.75
C ALA A 24 -21.18 19.08 30.32
N THR A 25 -21.67 17.87 30.63
CA THR A 25 -21.02 16.62 30.23
C THR A 25 -21.00 16.46 28.71
N ALA A 26 -22.13 16.74 28.04
CA ALA A 26 -22.21 16.72 26.59
C ALA A 26 -21.27 17.74 25.94
N GLY A 27 -21.17 18.94 26.50
CA GLY A 27 -20.24 19.98 26.03
C GLY A 27 -18.77 19.57 26.18
N ILE A 28 -18.38 18.98 27.31
CA ILE A 28 -17.03 18.48 27.53
C ILE A 28 -16.70 17.33 26.56
N MET A 29 -17.61 16.37 26.39
CA MET A 29 -17.43 15.25 25.46
C MET A 29 -17.26 15.76 24.02
N SER A 30 -18.10 16.69 23.60
CA SER A 30 -17.98 17.30 22.26
C SER A 30 -16.65 18.04 22.08
N LEU A 31 -16.18 18.74 23.10
CA LEU A 31 -14.89 19.43 23.09
C LEU A 31 -13.72 18.44 23.00
N VAL A 32 -13.77 17.36 23.78
CA VAL A 32 -12.73 16.30 23.73
C VAL A 32 -12.67 15.65 22.36
N VAL A 33 -13.83 15.31 21.76
CA VAL A 33 -13.89 14.73 20.42
C VAL A 33 -13.33 15.72 19.38
N ALA A 34 -13.73 16.99 19.47
CA ALA A 34 -13.22 18.02 18.54
C ALA A 34 -11.70 18.21 18.65
N ILE A 35 -11.16 18.22 19.87
CA ILE A 35 -9.71 18.31 20.11
C ILE A 35 -9.00 17.07 19.59
N SER A 36 -9.56 15.87 19.80
CA SER A 36 -8.97 14.61 19.30
C SER A 36 -8.89 14.58 17.77
N VAL A 37 -9.92 15.08 17.08
CA VAL A 37 -9.93 15.18 15.60
C VAL A 37 -8.90 16.20 15.10
N ILE A 38 -8.77 17.37 15.78
CA ILE A 38 -7.82 18.41 15.39
C ILE A 38 -6.35 18.00 15.65
N LEU A 39 -6.13 17.22 16.70
CA LEU A 39 -4.79 16.75 17.09
C LEU A 39 -4.44 15.40 16.49
N ALA A 40 -5.35 14.76 15.74
CA ALA A 40 -5.01 13.53 15.02
C ALA A 40 -3.86 13.79 14.06
N PRO A 41 -2.77 13.01 14.10
CA PRO A 41 -1.69 13.15 13.14
C PRO A 41 -2.25 12.96 11.73
N ILE A 42 -1.89 13.86 10.81
CA ILE A 42 -2.19 13.67 9.40
C ILE A 42 -1.36 12.47 8.93
N PRO A 43 -1.98 11.44 8.34
CA PRO A 43 -1.22 10.32 7.78
C PRO A 43 -0.15 10.85 6.82
N GLN A 44 1.09 10.46 7.04
CA GLN A 44 2.14 10.80 6.10
C GLN A 44 2.03 9.89 4.88
N VAL A 45 2.34 10.41 3.70
CA VAL A 45 2.35 9.66 2.44
C VAL A 45 3.78 9.50 1.99
N GLY A 46 4.16 8.28 1.65
CA GLY A 46 5.51 7.97 1.21
C GLY A 46 5.86 6.48 1.31
N PRO A 47 7.06 6.09 0.86
CA PRO A 47 7.48 4.69 0.86
C PRO A 47 7.96 4.19 2.24
N ASP A 48 8.05 5.06 3.25
CA ASP A 48 8.53 4.69 4.56
C ASP A 48 7.48 3.90 5.35
N GLU A 49 7.93 2.96 6.16
CA GLU A 49 7.06 2.14 6.99
C GLU A 49 6.23 2.97 7.96
N GLY A 50 4.96 2.61 8.07
CA GLY A 50 3.94 3.31 8.83
C GLY A 50 3.29 4.48 8.09
N ASN A 51 3.77 4.84 6.91
CA ASN A 51 3.12 5.82 6.06
C ASN A 51 2.08 5.17 5.15
N GLN A 52 1.09 5.95 4.71
CA GLN A 52 0.22 5.55 3.60
C GLN A 52 1.04 5.53 2.31
N ALA A 53 0.98 4.44 1.56
CA ALA A 53 1.63 4.37 0.25
C ALA A 53 1.09 5.44 -0.71
N PRO A 54 1.93 6.08 -1.53
CA PRO A 54 1.45 7.02 -2.54
C PRO A 54 0.47 6.35 -3.49
N ASP A 55 -0.75 6.88 -3.59
CA ASP A 55 -1.75 6.40 -4.54
C ASP A 55 -1.39 6.82 -5.96
N PHE A 56 -1.83 6.05 -6.93
CA PHE A 56 -1.67 6.38 -8.34
C PHE A 56 -2.85 5.88 -9.18
N VAL A 57 -3.01 6.51 -10.35
CA VAL A 57 -3.87 6.04 -11.43
C VAL A 57 -3.02 5.94 -12.67
N SER A 58 -2.98 4.76 -13.29
CA SER A 58 -2.32 4.54 -14.57
C SER A 58 -2.97 3.38 -15.30
N GLU A 59 -2.50 3.07 -16.52
CA GLU A 59 -2.94 1.89 -17.24
C GLU A 59 -2.14 0.67 -16.79
N ALA A 60 -2.85 -0.44 -16.59
CA ALA A 60 -2.29 -1.74 -16.22
C ALA A 60 -2.52 -2.76 -17.32
N TYR A 61 -1.51 -3.56 -17.60
CA TYR A 61 -1.60 -4.76 -18.42
C TYR A 61 -1.76 -6.00 -17.54
N SER A 62 -2.83 -6.77 -17.79
CA SER A 62 -3.15 -8.00 -17.03
C SER A 62 -3.25 -9.24 -17.95
N GLY A 63 -2.59 -9.20 -19.13
CA GLY A 63 -2.57 -10.30 -20.11
C GLY A 63 -3.62 -10.18 -21.23
N PHE A 64 -4.55 -9.23 -21.16
CA PHE A 64 -5.63 -9.05 -22.14
C PHE A 64 -5.79 -7.60 -22.63
N GLY A 65 -4.71 -6.82 -22.59
CA GLY A 65 -4.70 -5.41 -22.95
C GLY A 65 -4.60 -4.49 -21.74
N TRP A 66 -4.48 -3.21 -22.02
CA TRP A 66 -4.30 -2.14 -21.04
C TRP A 66 -5.64 -1.59 -20.59
N SER A 67 -5.78 -1.35 -19.29
CA SER A 67 -6.96 -0.75 -18.68
C SER A 67 -6.59 0.09 -17.46
N GLU A 68 -7.43 1.08 -17.12
CA GLU A 68 -7.20 1.93 -15.96
C GLU A 68 -7.13 1.10 -14.68
N TYR A 69 -6.15 1.40 -13.87
CA TYR A 69 -5.90 0.82 -12.55
C TYR A 69 -5.61 1.94 -11.55
N ARG A 70 -6.31 1.91 -10.42
CA ARG A 70 -6.02 2.74 -9.26
C ARG A 70 -5.63 1.84 -8.09
N LEU A 71 -4.50 2.14 -7.45
CA LEU A 71 -4.01 1.32 -6.34
C LEU A 71 -5.00 1.33 -5.17
N SER A 72 -5.47 2.51 -4.76
CA SER A 72 -6.35 2.68 -3.60
C SER A 72 -7.76 2.09 -3.77
N ASP A 73 -8.22 1.80 -4.99
CA ASP A 73 -9.50 1.12 -5.23
C ASP A 73 -9.49 -0.34 -4.77
N ASN A 74 -8.30 -0.90 -4.54
CA ASN A 74 -8.10 -2.28 -4.10
C ASN A 74 -7.85 -2.40 -2.59
N TYR A 75 -7.82 -1.28 -1.84
CA TYR A 75 -7.60 -1.28 -0.39
C TYR A 75 -8.84 -1.67 0.40
N ASP A 76 -8.62 -2.36 1.50
CA ASP A 76 -9.62 -2.55 2.55
C ASP A 76 -9.48 -1.45 3.62
N TRP A 77 -10.20 -0.35 3.42
CA TRP A 77 -10.18 0.80 4.32
C TRP A 77 -10.77 0.52 5.72
N ASP A 78 -11.50 -0.58 5.88
CA ASP A 78 -12.06 -1.02 7.15
C ASP A 78 -11.15 -2.03 7.87
N TRP A 79 -9.97 -2.33 7.28
CA TRP A 79 -9.02 -3.27 7.85
C TRP A 79 -8.54 -2.82 9.24
N ASN A 80 -8.52 -3.77 10.18
CA ASN A 80 -8.20 -3.52 11.58
C ASN A 80 -7.17 -4.52 12.16
N GLY A 81 -6.42 -5.19 11.30
CA GLY A 81 -5.42 -6.17 11.70
C GLY A 81 -5.94 -7.58 11.93
N SER A 82 -7.23 -7.87 11.70
CA SER A 82 -7.87 -9.16 12.00
C SER A 82 -8.72 -9.73 10.88
N SER A 83 -8.71 -9.16 9.69
CA SER A 83 -9.49 -9.64 8.55
C SER A 83 -8.65 -10.53 7.63
N ASP A 84 -9.33 -11.38 6.85
CA ASP A 84 -8.72 -12.19 5.79
C ASP A 84 -8.41 -11.37 4.51
N SER A 85 -8.24 -10.05 4.64
CA SER A 85 -7.97 -9.15 3.51
C SER A 85 -6.57 -9.36 2.96
N ASN A 86 -6.45 -9.26 1.64
CA ASN A 86 -5.17 -9.45 0.98
C ASN A 86 -4.22 -8.27 1.24
N TRP A 87 -2.98 -8.60 1.49
CA TRP A 87 -1.85 -7.69 1.52
C TRP A 87 -1.46 -7.29 0.10
N PHE A 88 -0.56 -6.33 -0.04
CA PHE A 88 -0.02 -5.96 -1.35
C PHE A 88 1.50 -6.12 -1.36
N LEU A 89 2.02 -6.57 -2.48
CA LEU A 89 3.42 -6.51 -2.82
C LEU A 89 3.58 -5.61 -4.03
N ILE A 90 4.20 -4.45 -3.81
CA ILE A 90 4.46 -3.45 -4.84
C ILE A 90 5.92 -3.59 -5.26
N GLN A 91 6.16 -3.85 -6.55
CA GLN A 91 7.50 -3.92 -7.13
C GLN A 91 7.65 -2.85 -8.20
N PHE A 92 8.74 -2.08 -8.14
CA PHE A 92 9.17 -1.19 -9.21
C PHE A 92 10.29 -1.84 -9.99
N ILE A 93 10.11 -1.93 -11.28
CA ILE A 93 11.11 -2.46 -12.22
C ILE A 93 11.34 -1.51 -13.38
N ASP A 94 12.41 -1.77 -14.11
CA ASP A 94 12.63 -1.37 -15.49
C ASP A 94 13.00 -2.67 -16.22
N THR A 95 12.39 -2.94 -17.37
CA THR A 95 12.58 -4.19 -18.10
C THR A 95 14.02 -4.36 -18.59
N ASP A 96 14.73 -3.25 -18.73
CA ASP A 96 16.13 -3.17 -19.07
C ASP A 96 17.08 -3.31 -17.87
N CYS A 97 16.56 -3.25 -16.65
CA CYS A 97 17.38 -3.35 -15.45
C CYS A 97 17.85 -4.81 -15.22
N PRO A 98 19.17 -5.11 -15.23
CA PRO A 98 19.66 -6.47 -15.04
C PRO A 98 19.28 -7.12 -13.70
N TYR A 99 19.14 -6.32 -12.65
CA TYR A 99 18.71 -6.83 -11.34
C TYR A 99 17.21 -7.16 -11.33
N CYS A 100 16.39 -6.36 -12.01
CA CYS A 100 14.96 -6.65 -12.18
C CYS A 100 14.73 -7.92 -13.00
N TRP A 101 15.58 -8.14 -14.02
CA TRP A 101 15.61 -9.36 -14.82
C TRP A 101 15.83 -10.61 -13.95
N ILE A 102 16.83 -10.56 -13.07
CA ILE A 102 17.17 -11.69 -12.18
C ILE A 102 16.05 -11.93 -11.14
N GLU A 103 15.47 -10.86 -10.59
CA GLU A 103 14.38 -10.96 -9.61
C GLU A 103 13.11 -11.60 -10.19
N GLY A 104 12.97 -11.71 -11.52
CA GLY A 104 11.79 -12.33 -12.14
C GLY A 104 11.51 -13.77 -11.69
N GLU A 105 12.56 -14.56 -11.36
CA GLU A 105 12.38 -15.91 -10.82
C GLU A 105 11.89 -15.86 -9.36
N GLU A 106 12.48 -15.03 -8.52
CA GLU A 106 12.07 -14.88 -7.12
C GLU A 106 10.61 -14.43 -7.03
N MET A 107 10.21 -13.44 -7.82
CA MET A 107 8.83 -12.95 -7.88
C MET A 107 7.85 -14.05 -8.30
N SER A 108 8.22 -14.90 -9.28
CA SER A 108 7.42 -16.06 -9.68
C SER A 108 7.24 -17.07 -8.54
N GLN A 109 8.31 -17.34 -7.78
CA GLN A 109 8.27 -18.25 -6.63
C GLN A 109 7.43 -17.68 -5.49
N LEU A 110 7.60 -16.40 -5.16
CA LEU A 110 6.83 -15.72 -4.13
C LEU A 110 5.34 -15.66 -4.48
N HIS A 111 4.99 -15.36 -5.73
CA HIS A 111 3.61 -15.38 -6.17
C HIS A 111 2.99 -16.77 -6.07
N SER A 112 3.73 -17.81 -6.44
CA SER A 112 3.27 -19.20 -6.28
C SER A 112 3.00 -19.57 -4.81
N GLN A 113 3.72 -18.96 -3.87
CA GLN A 113 3.57 -19.22 -2.44
C GLN A 113 2.50 -18.34 -1.76
N TRP A 114 2.40 -17.09 -2.17
CA TRP A 114 1.64 -16.07 -1.45
C TRP A 114 0.47 -15.46 -2.24
N GLY A 115 0.31 -15.76 -3.53
CA GLY A 115 -0.67 -15.12 -4.40
C GLY A 115 -2.13 -15.23 -3.95
N ASP A 116 -2.45 -16.21 -3.10
CA ASP A 116 -3.79 -16.34 -2.50
C ASP A 116 -4.05 -15.31 -1.37
N LYS A 117 -2.99 -14.71 -0.81
CA LYS A 117 -3.05 -13.77 0.32
C LYS A 117 -2.47 -12.40 0.02
N VAL A 118 -1.73 -12.27 -1.08
CA VAL A 118 -0.99 -11.07 -1.45
C VAL A 118 -1.33 -10.70 -2.89
N ASN A 119 -1.81 -9.50 -3.09
CA ASN A 119 -1.99 -8.89 -4.40
C ASN A 119 -0.64 -8.35 -4.88
N PHE A 120 -0.08 -8.96 -5.90
CA PHE A 120 1.14 -8.49 -6.54
C PHE A 120 0.82 -7.39 -7.54
N VAL A 121 1.62 -6.33 -7.55
CA VAL A 121 1.52 -5.23 -8.50
C VAL A 121 2.93 -4.82 -8.90
N THR A 122 3.25 -4.88 -10.18
CA THR A 122 4.54 -4.42 -10.71
C THR A 122 4.36 -3.09 -11.44
N ILE A 123 5.19 -2.10 -11.10
CA ILE A 123 5.22 -0.78 -11.74
C ILE A 123 6.44 -0.77 -12.66
N ALA A 124 6.17 -0.71 -13.96
CA ALA A 124 7.20 -0.68 -15.00
C ALA A 124 7.57 0.78 -15.29
N ALA A 125 8.64 1.23 -14.68
CA ALA A 125 9.25 2.52 -14.90
C ALA A 125 10.27 2.43 -16.05
N GLN A 126 10.58 3.56 -16.66
CA GLN A 126 11.63 3.69 -17.66
C GLN A 126 12.73 4.59 -17.11
N LEU A 127 13.86 4.03 -16.70
CA LEU A 127 14.95 4.81 -16.16
C LEU A 127 15.61 5.66 -17.27
N ASN A 128 15.91 6.92 -16.96
CA ASN A 128 16.55 7.83 -17.92
C ASN A 128 18.07 7.60 -17.94
N ILE A 129 18.50 6.41 -18.35
CA ILE A 129 19.89 6.00 -18.50
C ILE A 129 20.08 5.29 -19.86
N PRO A 130 21.30 5.25 -20.41
CA PRO A 130 21.55 4.60 -21.72
C PRO A 130 21.14 3.12 -21.72
N ASN A 131 20.53 2.68 -22.83
CA ASN A 131 19.97 1.33 -23.04
C ASN A 131 18.83 0.97 -22.05
N HIS A 132 18.07 1.97 -21.61
CA HIS A 132 16.83 1.81 -20.88
C HIS A 132 15.77 2.58 -21.69
N ASP A 133 15.15 1.92 -22.65
CA ASP A 133 14.17 2.50 -23.57
C ASP A 133 12.90 1.64 -23.69
N SER A 134 12.60 0.93 -22.60
CA SER A 134 11.43 0.06 -22.48
C SER A 134 10.13 0.74 -22.94
N ASN A 135 9.30 -0.05 -23.57
CA ASN A 135 7.99 0.38 -24.06
C ASN A 135 6.92 -0.65 -23.70
N ARG A 136 5.65 -0.36 -23.97
CA ARG A 136 4.53 -1.24 -23.59
C ARG A 136 4.66 -2.65 -24.17
N ASP A 137 5.07 -2.81 -25.41
CA ASP A 137 5.22 -4.12 -26.05
C ASP A 137 6.29 -4.96 -25.33
N GLU A 138 7.34 -4.30 -24.89
CA GLU A 138 8.40 -4.92 -24.07
C GLU A 138 7.91 -5.28 -22.67
N VAL A 139 7.18 -4.37 -22.01
CA VAL A 139 6.57 -4.64 -20.69
C VAL A 139 5.61 -5.83 -20.74
N GLU A 140 4.78 -5.91 -21.78
CA GLU A 140 3.91 -7.06 -22.03
C GLU A 140 4.73 -8.35 -22.21
N ALA A 141 5.77 -8.30 -23.04
CA ALA A 141 6.63 -9.44 -23.31
C ALA A 141 7.44 -9.87 -22.07
N PHE A 142 7.93 -8.92 -21.28
CA PHE A 142 8.62 -9.19 -20.02
C PHE A 142 7.68 -9.91 -19.01
N ARG A 143 6.45 -9.41 -18.87
CA ARG A 143 5.43 -10.01 -17.99
C ARG A 143 5.06 -11.42 -18.44
N ASP A 144 4.68 -11.58 -19.71
CA ASP A 144 4.11 -12.81 -20.27
C ASP A 144 5.17 -13.82 -20.72
N LYS A 145 6.45 -13.44 -20.67
CA LYS A 145 7.57 -14.23 -21.21
C LYS A 145 7.36 -14.63 -22.68
N THR A 146 7.02 -13.64 -23.49
CA THR A 146 6.89 -13.81 -24.94
C THR A 146 8.10 -13.22 -25.66
N SER A 147 8.29 -13.58 -26.93
CA SER A 147 9.45 -13.12 -27.67
C SER A 147 9.36 -11.62 -27.99
N TYR A 148 10.31 -10.88 -27.47
CA TYR A 148 10.60 -9.48 -27.75
C TYR A 148 12.07 -9.23 -27.42
N PHE A 149 12.89 -8.92 -28.42
CA PHE A 149 14.30 -8.61 -28.21
C PHE A 149 14.43 -7.13 -27.80
N GLY A 150 14.97 -6.90 -26.59
CA GLY A 150 15.11 -5.56 -26.01
C GLY A 150 15.30 -5.59 -24.49
N CYS A 151 14.86 -6.64 -23.82
CA CYS A 151 15.01 -6.77 -22.38
C CYS A 151 16.48 -6.81 -21.90
N ASN A 152 16.70 -6.50 -20.62
CA ASN A 152 18.01 -6.58 -19.94
C ASN A 152 19.10 -5.73 -20.62
N SER A 153 18.80 -4.45 -20.85
CA SER A 153 19.68 -3.47 -21.55
C SER A 153 19.97 -3.90 -22.98
N ASP A 154 18.94 -4.18 -23.76
CA ASP A 154 19.02 -4.61 -25.18
C ASP A 154 19.87 -5.88 -25.43
N ARG A 155 20.01 -6.75 -24.42
CA ARG A 155 20.89 -7.91 -24.53
C ARG A 155 20.16 -9.24 -24.72
N ASP A 156 18.93 -9.33 -24.23
CA ASP A 156 18.20 -10.58 -24.13
C ASP A 156 16.79 -10.47 -24.76
N ASP A 157 16.27 -11.61 -25.19
CA ASP A 157 14.86 -11.74 -25.54
C ASP A 157 14.03 -11.91 -24.26
N CYS A 158 12.94 -11.17 -24.10
CA CYS A 158 12.10 -11.20 -22.89
C CYS A 158 11.54 -12.60 -22.57
N ILE A 159 11.44 -13.51 -23.56
CA ILE A 159 11.06 -14.91 -23.36
C ILE A 159 12.07 -15.66 -22.47
N ASP A 160 13.33 -15.22 -22.47
CA ASP A 160 14.40 -15.85 -21.70
C ASP A 160 14.49 -15.35 -20.25
N ARG A 161 13.61 -14.39 -19.85
CA ARG A 161 13.56 -13.92 -18.48
C ARG A 161 13.45 -15.09 -17.49
N PRO A 162 14.22 -15.12 -16.38
CA PRO A 162 14.10 -16.15 -15.33
C PRO A 162 12.67 -16.24 -14.75
N GLY A 163 12.29 -17.41 -14.29
CA GLY A 163 10.99 -17.69 -13.68
C GLY A 163 9.88 -18.03 -14.71
N THR A 164 8.64 -17.96 -14.27
CA THR A 164 7.44 -18.21 -15.08
C THR A 164 6.83 -16.92 -15.60
N PRO A 165 5.89 -16.96 -16.55
CA PRO A 165 5.03 -15.79 -16.84
C PRO A 165 4.39 -15.27 -15.54
N HIS A 166 4.29 -13.94 -15.45
CA HIS A 166 3.64 -13.30 -14.32
C HIS A 166 2.16 -13.10 -14.64
N ASP A 167 1.26 -13.41 -13.73
CA ASP A 167 -0.19 -13.33 -13.93
C ASP A 167 -0.87 -12.19 -13.15
N TRP A 168 -0.07 -11.30 -12.56
CA TRP A 168 -0.52 -10.09 -11.88
C TRP A 168 -0.37 -8.83 -12.76
N PRO A 169 -1.01 -7.70 -12.40
CA PRO A 169 -0.96 -6.47 -13.20
C PRO A 169 0.43 -5.83 -13.24
N TYR A 170 0.79 -5.36 -14.41
CA TYR A 170 1.94 -4.51 -14.70
C TYR A 170 1.47 -3.11 -15.06
N ILE A 171 1.86 -2.12 -14.29
CA ILE A 171 1.44 -0.72 -14.40
C ILE A 171 2.42 0.04 -15.30
N ASP A 172 1.89 0.78 -16.25
CA ASP A 172 2.71 1.65 -17.11
C ASP A 172 3.13 2.91 -16.35
N ASP A 173 4.43 3.06 -16.12
CA ASP A 173 5.05 4.28 -15.59
C ASP A 173 6.21 4.75 -16.49
N GLY A 174 6.03 4.68 -17.81
CA GLY A 174 7.03 5.15 -18.77
C GLY A 174 7.40 6.63 -18.63
N THR A 175 6.69 7.39 -17.82
CA THR A 175 7.03 8.79 -17.48
C THR A 175 7.74 8.95 -16.15
N ASN A 176 7.90 7.88 -15.38
CA ASN A 176 8.44 7.86 -14.00
C ASN A 176 7.64 8.66 -12.98
N SER A 177 6.40 9.03 -13.28
CA SER A 177 5.58 9.85 -12.40
C SER A 177 5.20 9.12 -11.10
N ILE A 178 4.98 7.80 -11.19
CA ILE A 178 4.69 6.98 -10.01
C ILE A 178 5.99 6.77 -9.23
N LEU A 179 7.09 6.40 -9.89
CA LEU A 179 8.42 6.25 -9.28
C LEU A 179 8.80 7.50 -8.48
N GLU A 180 8.64 8.69 -9.09
CA GLU A 180 8.94 9.98 -8.46
C GLU A 180 8.00 10.29 -7.28
N SER A 181 6.71 9.95 -7.37
CA SER A 181 5.74 10.15 -6.29
C SER A 181 6.08 9.30 -5.05
N TRP A 182 6.71 8.15 -5.26
CA TRP A 182 7.25 7.29 -4.22
C TRP A 182 8.63 7.73 -3.71
N GLY A 183 9.18 8.83 -4.25
CA GLY A 183 10.51 9.33 -3.88
C GLY A 183 11.65 8.39 -4.26
N LEU A 184 11.42 7.51 -5.23
CA LEU A 184 12.41 6.54 -5.69
C LEU A 184 13.25 7.13 -6.83
N SER A 185 14.49 6.68 -6.93
CA SER A 185 15.43 7.12 -7.96
C SER A 185 15.97 5.97 -8.82
N GLY A 186 15.47 4.75 -8.65
CA GLY A 186 15.95 3.59 -9.37
C GLY A 186 15.18 2.32 -9.04
N THR A 187 15.53 1.27 -9.77
CA THR A 187 14.96 -0.07 -9.69
C THR A 187 16.07 -1.11 -9.47
N PRO A 188 15.76 -2.29 -8.92
CA PRO A 188 14.47 -2.68 -8.38
C PRO A 188 14.20 -2.12 -6.99
N PHE A 189 12.96 -1.80 -6.71
CA PHE A 189 12.46 -1.49 -5.36
C PHE A 189 11.25 -2.35 -5.06
N THR A 190 11.08 -2.75 -3.80
CA THR A 190 9.94 -3.55 -3.36
C THR A 190 9.45 -3.06 -2.01
N ALA A 191 8.12 -3.04 -1.86
CA ALA A 191 7.44 -2.76 -0.60
C ALA A 191 6.29 -3.75 -0.37
N ILE A 192 6.02 -4.05 0.90
CA ILE A 192 4.82 -4.79 1.32
C ILE A 192 3.89 -3.80 1.99
N LEU A 193 2.63 -3.78 1.57
CA LEU A 193 1.60 -2.94 2.18
C LEU A 193 0.61 -3.81 2.94
N GLU A 194 0.14 -3.28 4.06
CA GLU A 194 -1.06 -3.77 4.74
C GLU A 194 -2.29 -3.64 3.83
N PRO A 195 -3.38 -4.35 4.11
CA PRO A 195 -4.59 -4.28 3.29
C PRO A 195 -5.19 -2.87 3.12
N ASP A 196 -4.96 -1.95 4.05
CA ASP A 196 -5.39 -0.55 3.97
C ASP A 196 -4.43 0.37 3.21
N GLY A 197 -3.32 -0.20 2.69
CA GLY A 197 -2.31 0.52 1.95
C GLY A 197 -1.20 1.16 2.79
N THR A 198 -1.16 0.89 4.11
CA THR A 198 -0.03 1.31 4.95
C THR A 198 1.22 0.49 4.62
N VAL A 199 2.36 1.14 4.46
CA VAL A 199 3.64 0.47 4.20
C VAL A 199 4.09 -0.30 5.44
N ALA A 200 4.15 -1.62 5.36
CA ALA A 200 4.59 -2.49 6.45
C ALA A 200 6.06 -2.89 6.37
N TRP A 201 6.64 -2.87 5.17
CA TRP A 201 8.05 -3.18 4.91
C TRP A 201 8.49 -2.53 3.59
N ASN A 202 9.73 -2.09 3.52
CA ASN A 202 10.35 -1.68 2.27
C ASN A 202 11.82 -2.09 2.17
N LYS A 203 12.23 -2.43 0.96
CA LYS A 203 13.58 -2.94 0.65
C LYS A 203 14.69 -1.98 1.09
N ASN A 204 14.53 -0.69 0.86
CA ASN A 204 15.59 0.29 1.14
C ASN A 204 15.90 0.42 2.62
N LYS A 205 14.91 0.27 3.49
CA LYS A 205 15.09 0.33 4.95
C LYS A 205 15.80 -0.91 5.48
N HIS A 206 15.48 -2.09 4.97
CA HIS A 206 16.00 -3.35 5.49
C HIS A 206 17.28 -3.79 4.81
N GLN A 207 17.42 -3.59 3.51
CA GLN A 207 18.59 -4.00 2.72
C GLN A 207 19.50 -2.82 2.33
N GLY A 208 19.14 -1.58 2.71
CA GLY A 208 19.97 -0.40 2.54
C GLY A 208 21.06 -0.26 3.59
N GLU A 209 21.81 0.84 3.52
CA GLU A 209 22.86 1.15 4.51
C GLU A 209 22.26 1.28 5.93
N GLY A 210 22.74 0.46 6.85
CA GLY A 210 22.25 0.43 8.23
C GLY A 210 20.98 -0.38 8.46
N GLY A 211 20.47 -1.08 7.44
CA GLY A 211 19.34 -2.01 7.57
C GLY A 211 19.71 -3.25 8.39
N ASP A 212 18.71 -4.00 8.81
CA ASP A 212 18.84 -5.25 9.57
C ASP A 212 19.12 -6.48 8.70
N GLY A 213 19.02 -6.33 7.37
CA GLY A 213 19.27 -7.37 6.40
C GLY A 213 18.06 -8.29 6.11
N GLU A 214 16.87 -8.01 6.69
CA GLU A 214 15.66 -8.81 6.40
C GLU A 214 15.36 -8.76 4.90
N ASP A 215 15.20 -9.93 4.29
CA ASP A 215 14.85 -10.05 2.87
C ASP A 215 13.33 -10.12 2.65
N LEU A 216 12.90 -10.04 1.39
CA LEU A 216 11.50 -10.05 1.02
C LEU A 216 10.77 -11.35 1.41
N PRO A 217 11.33 -12.55 1.20
CA PRO A 217 10.74 -13.80 1.68
C PRO A 217 10.54 -13.84 3.20
N GLU A 218 11.53 -13.38 3.97
CA GLU A 218 11.46 -13.33 5.43
C GLU A 218 10.37 -12.35 5.89
N ALA A 219 10.30 -11.17 5.28
CA ALA A 219 9.28 -10.17 5.56
C ALA A 219 7.86 -10.70 5.28
N LEU A 220 7.64 -11.36 4.13
CA LEU A 220 6.35 -11.99 3.80
C LEU A 220 5.98 -13.08 4.81
N GLN A 221 6.95 -13.93 5.19
CA GLN A 221 6.70 -14.95 6.20
C GLN A 221 6.33 -14.36 7.56
N ARG A 222 6.97 -13.28 7.96
CA ARG A 222 6.69 -12.59 9.23
C ARG A 222 5.34 -11.89 9.23
N LEU A 223 5.04 -11.14 8.15
CA LEU A 223 3.86 -10.26 8.08
C LEU A 223 2.59 -11.02 7.72
N VAL A 224 2.67 -11.90 6.71
CA VAL A 224 1.50 -12.58 6.13
C VAL A 224 1.38 -14.01 6.64
N GLY A 225 2.50 -14.70 6.87
CA GLY A 225 2.52 -16.09 7.31
C GLY A 225 2.17 -16.29 8.78
N GLY A 226 2.24 -15.24 9.60
CA GLY A 226 1.92 -15.28 11.03
C GLY A 226 0.45 -15.02 11.38
N GLN A 227 -0.42 -14.84 10.38
CA GLN A 227 -1.85 -14.57 10.54
C GLN A 227 -2.71 -15.82 10.43
#